data_0547fb1c6d031937988c8042f4cf9683
#
_entry.id   0547fb1c6d031937988c8042f4cf9683
#
_cell.length_a   1.000
_cell.length_b   1.000
_cell.length_c   1.000
_cell.angle_alpha   90.00
_cell.angle_beta   90.00
_cell.angle_gamma   90.00
#
_symmetry.space_group_name_H-M   'P 1'
#
loop_
_entity.id
_entity.type
_entity.pdbx_description
1 polymer ?
#
loop_
_entity_poly.entity_id
_entity_poly.type
_entity_poly.pdbx_seq_one_letter_code
_entity_poly.pdbx_strand_id
1 'polypeptide(L)'
;MLLVLDASTFERIGRVGELCKAPIYNIDHHISNSHFAAGLYLLPEFAATGEILTDLCESWNWPITETMANALYMAIATDCGFFRFSNTTENTLNMAALCVKNGAKPNVISEHVEVTTVARIEVMKEALQTIRFYKDGKVAVLALDEALMAK
;
A
#
# COMPACT_ATOMS: atom_id res chain seq x y z
N MET A 1 9.27 -21.67 -8.75
CA MET A 1 8.71 -20.36 -9.12
C MET A 1 8.61 -19.51 -7.85
N LEU A 2 9.05 -18.27 -7.91
CA LEU A 2 8.83 -17.27 -6.87
C LEU A 2 7.82 -16.24 -7.42
N LEU A 3 6.67 -16.12 -6.77
CA LEU A 3 5.71 -15.06 -7.07
C LEU A 3 5.97 -13.89 -6.11
N VAL A 4 6.21 -12.72 -6.68
CA VAL A 4 6.45 -11.47 -5.97
C VAL A 4 5.27 -10.55 -6.21
N LEU A 5 4.75 -9.97 -5.14
CA LEU A 5 3.63 -9.04 -5.17
C LEU A 5 4.10 -7.67 -4.66
N ASP A 6 3.71 -6.60 -5.33
CA ASP A 6 3.86 -5.23 -4.85
C ASP A 6 5.32 -4.78 -4.62
N ALA A 7 6.22 -5.21 -5.50
CA ALA A 7 7.61 -4.79 -5.45
C ALA A 7 8.10 -4.27 -6.80
N SER A 8 8.48 -3.01 -6.84
CA SER A 8 8.91 -2.33 -8.07
C SER A 8 10.35 -2.62 -8.48
N THR A 9 11.21 -3.14 -7.58
CA THR A 9 12.61 -3.45 -7.87
C THR A 9 13.05 -4.73 -7.16
N PHE A 10 14.14 -5.34 -7.66
CA PHE A 10 14.73 -6.56 -7.08
C PHE A 10 15.19 -6.33 -5.62
N GLU A 11 15.73 -5.15 -5.31
CA GLU A 11 16.23 -4.83 -3.97
C GLU A 11 15.10 -4.84 -2.92
N ARG A 12 13.86 -4.54 -3.32
CA ARG A 12 12.69 -4.53 -2.42
C ARG A 12 12.30 -5.91 -1.91
N ILE A 13 12.67 -6.99 -2.61
CA ILE A 13 12.44 -8.36 -2.15
C ILE A 13 13.56 -8.87 -1.23
N GLY A 14 14.61 -8.07 -1.03
CA GLY A 14 15.68 -8.31 -0.08
C GLY A 14 16.32 -9.70 -0.25
N ARG A 15 16.68 -10.31 0.87
CA ARG A 15 17.38 -11.62 0.89
C ARG A 15 16.61 -12.76 0.21
N VAL A 16 15.29 -12.67 0.08
CA VAL A 16 14.49 -13.70 -0.61
C VAL A 16 14.90 -13.79 -2.07
N GLY A 17 15.11 -12.66 -2.74
CA GLY A 17 15.59 -12.61 -4.12
C GLY A 17 16.98 -13.22 -4.31
N GLU A 18 17.88 -13.01 -3.36
CA GLU A 18 19.25 -13.56 -3.39
C GLU A 18 19.27 -15.07 -3.18
N LEU A 19 18.42 -15.56 -2.27
CA LEU A 19 18.37 -16.98 -1.89
C LEU A 19 17.58 -17.84 -2.86
N CYS A 20 16.55 -17.29 -3.50
CA CYS A 20 15.70 -18.02 -4.42
C CYS A 20 16.32 -18.07 -5.81
N LYS A 21 16.60 -19.29 -6.31
CA LYS A 21 17.15 -19.53 -7.66
C LYS A 21 16.06 -19.84 -8.68
N ALA A 22 14.81 -19.87 -8.28
CA ALA A 22 13.67 -20.11 -9.18
C ALA A 22 13.35 -18.87 -10.01
N PRO A 23 12.71 -19.01 -11.18
CA PRO A 23 12.22 -17.89 -11.95
C PRO A 23 11.27 -17.05 -11.11
N ILE A 24 11.43 -15.72 -11.20
CA ILE A 24 10.61 -14.73 -10.50
C ILE A 24 9.49 -14.28 -11.43
N TYR A 25 8.26 -14.23 -10.90
CA TYR A 25 7.11 -13.61 -11.54
C TYR A 25 6.62 -12.50 -10.62
N ASN A 26 6.25 -11.36 -11.20
CA ASN A 26 5.87 -10.19 -10.42
C ASN A 26 4.49 -9.68 -10.86
N ILE A 27 3.62 -9.42 -9.89
CA ILE A 27 2.38 -8.67 -10.08
C ILE A 27 2.55 -7.34 -9.34
N ASP A 28 2.37 -6.22 -10.04
CA ASP A 28 2.67 -4.91 -9.49
C ASP A 28 1.82 -3.80 -10.14
N HIS A 29 1.70 -2.65 -9.47
CA HIS A 29 1.04 -1.46 -9.97
C HIS A 29 1.97 -0.23 -10.05
N HIS A 30 3.21 -0.34 -9.60
CA HIS A 30 4.12 0.79 -9.56
C HIS A 30 4.62 1.19 -10.95
N ILE A 31 4.40 2.45 -11.36
CA ILE A 31 4.94 3.04 -12.59
C ILE A 31 6.49 2.92 -12.65
N SER A 32 7.14 2.93 -11.48
CA SER A 32 8.60 2.84 -11.36
C SER A 32 9.14 1.40 -11.40
N ASN A 33 8.33 0.41 -11.79
CA ASN A 33 8.78 -0.99 -11.84
C ASN A 33 9.97 -1.15 -12.79
N SER A 34 11.06 -1.76 -12.29
CA SER A 34 12.32 -1.95 -13.04
C SER A 34 12.30 -3.15 -13.99
N HIS A 35 11.18 -3.87 -14.12
CA HIS A 35 11.01 -5.06 -14.95
C HIS A 35 12.04 -6.18 -14.64
N PHE A 36 12.34 -6.39 -13.36
CA PHE A 36 13.37 -7.33 -12.91
C PHE A 36 12.95 -8.80 -13.00
N ALA A 37 11.66 -9.08 -13.11
CA ALA A 37 11.11 -10.44 -13.11
C ALA A 37 11.14 -11.10 -14.49
N ALA A 38 11.21 -12.43 -14.53
CA ALA A 38 11.13 -13.22 -15.76
C ALA A 38 9.73 -13.16 -16.41
N GLY A 39 8.67 -12.96 -15.59
CA GLY A 39 7.33 -12.67 -16.04
C GLY A 39 6.74 -11.54 -15.20
N LEU A 40 6.07 -10.57 -15.84
CA LEU A 40 5.56 -9.36 -15.21
C LEU A 40 4.11 -9.13 -15.63
N TYR A 41 3.24 -8.92 -14.62
CA TYR A 41 1.89 -8.42 -14.79
C TYR A 41 1.79 -7.06 -14.09
N LEU A 42 1.92 -5.99 -14.88
CA LEU A 42 2.03 -4.61 -14.40
C LEU A 42 0.84 -3.80 -14.89
N LEU A 43 0.06 -3.25 -13.95
CA LEU A 43 -1.11 -2.41 -14.21
C LEU A 43 -1.02 -1.10 -13.44
N PRO A 44 -0.30 -0.09 -13.95
CA PRO A 44 -0.07 1.18 -13.25
C PRO A 44 -1.33 2.04 -13.07
N GLU A 45 -2.40 1.76 -13.80
CA GLU A 45 -3.71 2.42 -13.68
C GLU A 45 -4.52 1.94 -12.47
N PHE A 46 -4.14 0.81 -11.85
CA PHE A 46 -4.75 0.31 -10.63
C PHE A 46 -4.17 1.00 -9.39
N ALA A 47 -5.01 1.30 -8.41
CA ALA A 47 -4.59 2.01 -7.21
C ALA A 47 -3.68 1.19 -6.29
N ALA A 48 -3.75 -0.15 -6.39
CA ALA A 48 -3.02 -1.07 -5.53
C ALA A 48 -2.84 -2.43 -6.19
N THR A 49 -1.79 -3.16 -5.84
CA THR A 49 -1.66 -4.57 -6.22
C THR A 49 -2.81 -5.42 -5.66
N GLY A 50 -3.36 -5.06 -4.49
CA GLY A 50 -4.55 -5.70 -3.94
C GLY A 50 -5.80 -5.55 -4.82
N GLU A 51 -5.95 -4.43 -5.51
CA GLU A 51 -7.00 -4.20 -6.50
C GLU A 51 -6.84 -5.16 -7.69
N ILE A 52 -5.63 -5.28 -8.24
CA ILE A 52 -5.32 -6.23 -9.32
C ILE A 52 -5.68 -7.66 -8.93
N LEU A 53 -5.29 -8.08 -7.74
CA LEU A 53 -5.56 -9.45 -7.26
C LEU A 53 -7.05 -9.70 -7.05
N THR A 54 -7.80 -8.70 -6.59
CA THR A 54 -9.25 -8.80 -6.41
C THR A 54 -9.95 -8.93 -7.76
N ASP A 55 -9.55 -8.11 -8.74
CA ASP A 55 -10.04 -8.16 -10.11
C ASP A 55 -9.76 -9.51 -10.78
N LEU A 56 -8.57 -10.07 -10.59
CA LEU A 56 -8.23 -11.42 -11.08
C LEU A 56 -9.12 -12.49 -10.44
N CYS A 57 -9.38 -12.41 -9.12
CA CYS A 57 -10.26 -13.34 -8.45
C CYS A 57 -11.69 -13.28 -9.01
N GLU A 58 -12.21 -12.07 -9.26
CA GLU A 58 -13.54 -11.88 -9.86
C GLU A 58 -13.58 -12.43 -11.29
N SER A 59 -12.63 -12.02 -12.13
CA SER A 59 -12.57 -12.39 -13.55
C SER A 59 -12.47 -13.91 -13.78
N TRP A 60 -11.78 -14.61 -12.87
CA TRP A 60 -11.60 -16.06 -12.96
C TRP A 60 -12.58 -16.84 -12.10
N ASN A 61 -13.53 -16.17 -11.46
CA ASN A 61 -14.49 -16.76 -10.51
C ASN A 61 -13.80 -17.55 -9.38
N TRP A 62 -12.64 -17.09 -8.92
CA TRP A 62 -11.97 -17.67 -7.78
C TRP A 62 -12.65 -17.25 -6.48
N PRO A 63 -12.89 -18.18 -5.56
CA PRO A 63 -13.53 -17.86 -4.30
C PRO A 63 -12.62 -16.97 -3.44
N ILE A 64 -13.15 -15.87 -2.95
CA ILE A 64 -12.48 -14.99 -1.99
C ILE A 64 -12.98 -15.38 -0.59
N THR A 65 -12.09 -15.90 0.25
CA THR A 65 -12.39 -16.20 1.67
C THR A 65 -12.41 -14.89 2.50
N GLU A 66 -13.03 -14.91 3.69
CA GLU A 66 -13.04 -13.76 4.59
C GLU A 66 -11.62 -13.27 4.91
N THR A 67 -10.66 -14.18 5.12
CA THR A 67 -9.26 -13.82 5.38
C THR A 67 -8.63 -13.11 4.17
N MET A 68 -8.84 -13.62 2.96
CA MET A 68 -8.38 -12.99 1.73
C MET A 68 -9.04 -11.62 1.56
N ALA A 69 -10.35 -11.53 1.78
CA ALA A 69 -11.11 -10.29 1.65
C ALA A 69 -10.57 -9.19 2.58
N ASN A 70 -10.26 -9.52 3.83
CA ASN A 70 -9.67 -8.56 4.77
C ASN A 70 -8.28 -8.11 4.31
N ALA A 71 -7.42 -9.02 3.84
CA ALA A 71 -6.08 -8.70 3.36
C ALA A 71 -6.12 -7.82 2.09
N LEU A 72 -6.96 -8.20 1.12
CA LEU A 72 -7.14 -7.45 -0.13
C LEU A 72 -7.73 -6.05 0.12
N TYR A 73 -8.75 -5.97 0.97
CA TYR A 73 -9.32 -4.67 1.35
C TYR A 73 -8.28 -3.77 2.02
N MET A 74 -7.48 -4.32 2.94
CA MET A 74 -6.42 -3.57 3.61
C MET A 74 -5.40 -3.05 2.60
N ALA A 75 -4.94 -3.88 1.66
CA ALA A 75 -4.00 -3.48 0.61
C ALA A 75 -4.58 -2.35 -0.26
N ILE A 76 -5.83 -2.47 -0.72
CA ILE A 76 -6.50 -1.42 -1.49
C ILE A 76 -6.61 -0.13 -0.67
N ALA A 77 -7.15 -0.22 0.55
CA ALA A 77 -7.43 0.96 1.37
C ALA A 77 -6.16 1.73 1.75
N THR A 78 -5.07 1.03 2.08
CA THR A 78 -3.81 1.70 2.46
C THR A 78 -3.16 2.44 1.30
N ASP A 79 -3.13 1.86 0.11
CA ASP A 79 -2.48 2.45 -1.07
C ASP A 79 -3.25 3.63 -1.67
N CYS A 80 -4.57 3.66 -1.50
CA CYS A 80 -5.40 4.79 -1.90
C CYS A 80 -5.71 5.75 -0.74
N GLY A 81 -4.97 5.66 0.38
CA GLY A 81 -5.13 6.53 1.55
C GLY A 81 -6.53 6.48 2.13
N PHE A 82 -7.11 5.30 2.28
CA PHE A 82 -8.50 5.08 2.66
C PHE A 82 -9.47 5.84 1.74
N PHE A 83 -9.25 5.67 0.42
CA PHE A 83 -10.07 6.24 -0.68
C PHE A 83 -10.04 7.78 -0.77
N ARG A 84 -9.00 8.42 -0.20
CA ARG A 84 -8.82 9.89 -0.22
C ARG A 84 -7.90 10.38 -1.32
N PHE A 85 -7.07 9.50 -1.91
CA PHE A 85 -6.10 9.89 -2.91
C PHE A 85 -6.70 9.88 -4.32
N SER A 86 -6.07 10.61 -5.23
CA SER A 86 -6.52 10.76 -6.62
C SER A 86 -6.41 9.51 -7.47
N ASN A 87 -5.70 8.48 -7.01
CA ASN A 87 -5.64 7.16 -7.63
C ASN A 87 -6.87 6.28 -7.33
N THR A 88 -7.80 6.73 -6.46
CA THR A 88 -9.06 6.05 -6.22
C THR A 88 -9.98 6.19 -7.43
N THR A 89 -10.28 5.09 -8.09
CA THR A 89 -11.15 5.02 -9.27
C THR A 89 -12.48 4.33 -8.94
N GLU A 90 -13.40 4.30 -9.91
CA GLU A 90 -14.62 3.50 -9.82
C GLU A 90 -14.27 2.02 -9.59
N ASN A 91 -13.29 1.49 -10.34
CA ASN A 91 -12.85 0.11 -10.19
C ASN A 91 -12.30 -0.17 -8.78
N THR A 92 -11.50 0.74 -8.23
CA THR A 92 -10.97 0.65 -6.86
C THR A 92 -12.10 0.48 -5.84
N LEU A 93 -13.17 1.27 -5.97
CA LEU A 93 -14.33 1.19 -5.08
C LEU A 93 -15.14 -0.11 -5.30
N ASN A 94 -15.28 -0.57 -6.54
CA ASN A 94 -15.96 -1.83 -6.85
C ASN A 94 -15.21 -3.03 -6.26
N MET A 95 -13.87 -3.06 -6.39
CA MET A 95 -13.05 -4.13 -5.81
C MET A 95 -13.08 -4.10 -4.28
N ALA A 96 -13.07 -2.93 -3.68
CA ALA A 96 -13.26 -2.79 -2.24
C ALA A 96 -14.65 -3.27 -1.79
N ALA A 97 -15.70 -2.93 -2.53
CA ALA A 97 -17.06 -3.43 -2.25
C ALA A 97 -17.15 -4.96 -2.39
N LEU A 98 -16.46 -5.55 -3.36
CA LEU A 98 -16.37 -6.99 -3.52
C LEU A 98 -15.70 -7.65 -2.31
N CYS A 99 -14.63 -7.06 -1.79
CA CYS A 99 -14.00 -7.52 -0.56
C CYS A 99 -14.98 -7.48 0.63
N VAL A 100 -15.73 -6.39 0.80
CA VAL A 100 -16.75 -6.26 1.87
C VAL A 100 -17.85 -7.30 1.71
N LYS A 101 -18.32 -7.54 0.48
CA LYS A 101 -19.30 -8.59 0.16
C LYS A 101 -18.82 -9.98 0.60
N ASN A 102 -17.50 -10.23 0.54
CA ASN A 102 -16.85 -11.47 0.94
C ASN A 102 -16.36 -11.48 2.40
N GLY A 103 -16.81 -10.52 3.22
CA GLY A 103 -16.61 -10.54 4.67
C GLY A 103 -15.48 -9.65 5.19
N ALA A 104 -14.87 -8.80 4.37
CA ALA A 104 -13.94 -7.80 4.86
C ALA A 104 -14.62 -6.86 5.87
N LYS A 105 -13.88 -6.46 6.91
CA LYS A 105 -14.37 -5.63 8.01
C LYS A 105 -13.63 -4.27 8.03
N PRO A 106 -14.07 -3.29 7.24
CA PRO A 106 -13.39 -2.00 7.08
C PRO A 106 -13.10 -1.29 8.38
N ASN A 107 -14.04 -1.29 9.33
CA ASN A 107 -13.87 -0.65 10.64
C ASN A 107 -12.73 -1.30 11.44
N VAL A 108 -12.66 -2.64 11.47
CA VAL A 108 -11.60 -3.37 12.18
C VAL A 108 -10.25 -3.10 11.55
N ILE A 109 -10.18 -3.09 10.22
CA ILE A 109 -8.95 -2.81 9.46
C ILE A 109 -8.49 -1.37 9.75
N SER A 110 -9.37 -0.38 9.66
CA SER A 110 -9.07 1.02 9.94
C SER A 110 -8.58 1.23 11.37
N GLU A 111 -9.27 0.65 12.36
CA GLU A 111 -8.85 0.72 13.76
C GLU A 111 -7.43 0.18 13.99
N HIS A 112 -7.04 -0.90 13.30
CA HIS A 112 -5.70 -1.49 13.46
C HIS A 112 -4.60 -0.74 12.70
N VAL A 113 -4.91 -0.21 11.54
CA VAL A 113 -3.94 0.52 10.70
C VAL A 113 -3.71 1.95 11.19
N GLU A 114 -4.75 2.61 11.69
CA GLU A 114 -4.70 4.01 12.13
C GLU A 114 -4.36 4.17 13.63
N VAL A 115 -3.97 3.08 14.30
CA VAL A 115 -3.54 3.17 15.71
C VAL A 115 -2.42 4.18 15.87
N THR A 116 -2.67 5.15 16.74
CA THR A 116 -1.68 6.16 17.11
C THR A 116 -1.33 6.01 18.59
N THR A 117 -0.05 5.84 18.92
CA THR A 117 0.44 5.78 20.30
C THR A 117 0.62 7.20 20.86
N VAL A 118 0.61 7.32 22.19
CA VAL A 118 0.92 8.60 22.87
C VAL A 118 2.30 9.11 22.44
N ALA A 119 3.30 8.23 22.38
CA ALA A 119 4.65 8.59 21.91
C ALA A 119 4.62 9.18 20.49
N ARG A 120 3.87 8.58 19.57
CA ARG A 120 3.73 9.11 18.20
C ARG A 120 3.06 10.48 18.17
N ILE A 121 2.07 10.72 19.03
CA ILE A 121 1.42 12.03 19.18
C ILE A 121 2.41 13.07 19.70
N GLU A 122 3.24 12.72 20.70
CA GLU A 122 4.25 13.62 21.24
C GLU A 122 5.31 13.98 20.21
N VAL A 123 5.83 12.99 19.47
CA VAL A 123 6.76 13.23 18.34
C VAL A 123 6.12 14.14 17.29
N MET A 124 4.88 13.90 16.92
CA MET A 124 4.15 14.74 15.97
C MET A 124 3.99 16.17 16.47
N LYS A 125 3.64 16.35 17.75
CA LYS A 125 3.54 17.67 18.38
C LYS A 125 4.86 18.43 18.31
N GLU A 126 5.97 17.79 18.68
CA GLU A 126 7.30 18.41 18.61
C GLU A 126 7.71 18.73 17.18
N ALA A 127 7.46 17.79 16.24
CA ALA A 127 7.71 18.01 14.82
C ALA A 127 6.95 19.24 14.28
N LEU A 128 5.67 19.37 14.62
CA LEU A 128 4.84 20.51 14.19
C LEU A 128 5.35 21.85 14.76
N GLN A 129 6.02 21.88 15.91
CA GLN A 129 6.62 23.09 16.46
C GLN A 129 7.83 23.58 15.64
N THR A 130 8.44 22.73 14.82
CA THR A 130 9.57 23.09 13.93
C THR A 130 9.11 23.74 12.64
N ILE A 131 7.81 23.73 12.33
CA ILE A 131 7.28 24.27 11.07
C ILE A 131 7.69 25.74 10.88
N ARG A 132 8.18 26.03 9.67
CA ARG A 132 8.46 27.39 9.20
C ARG A 132 7.78 27.58 7.84
N PHE A 133 7.13 28.71 7.68
CA PHE A 133 6.47 29.09 6.44
C PHE A 133 7.32 30.12 5.69
N TYR A 134 7.39 29.98 4.37
CA TYR A 134 8.12 30.84 3.45
C TYR A 134 7.25 31.19 2.25
N LYS A 135 7.64 32.22 1.51
CA LYS A 135 6.95 32.68 0.29
C LYS A 135 5.45 32.86 0.50
N ASP A 136 5.08 33.65 1.48
CA ASP A 136 3.69 33.97 1.82
C ASP A 136 2.83 32.72 2.06
N GLY A 137 3.40 31.74 2.77
CA GLY A 137 2.71 30.51 3.12
C GLY A 137 2.67 29.42 2.03
N LYS A 138 3.29 29.68 0.88
CA LYS A 138 3.32 28.70 -0.24
C LYS A 138 4.31 27.55 -0.02
N VAL A 139 5.26 27.71 0.89
CA VAL A 139 6.25 26.70 1.25
C VAL A 139 6.23 26.52 2.76
N ALA A 140 6.03 25.28 3.22
CA ALA A 140 6.20 24.90 4.61
C ALA A 140 7.40 23.94 4.72
N VAL A 141 8.29 24.19 5.68
CA VAL A 141 9.42 23.33 6.00
C VAL A 141 9.24 22.81 7.41
N LEU A 142 9.35 21.51 7.57
CA LEU A 142 9.33 20.79 8.84
C LEU A 142 10.68 20.11 9.01
N ALA A 143 11.34 20.29 10.14
CA ALA A 143 12.66 19.71 10.41
C ALA A 143 12.53 18.66 11.52
N LEU A 144 13.06 17.46 11.26
CA LEU A 144 13.18 16.38 12.22
C LEU A 144 14.66 16.15 12.48
N ASP A 145 15.11 16.26 13.71
CA ASP A 145 16.46 15.91 14.10
C ASP A 145 16.55 14.45 14.59
N GLU A 146 17.77 13.94 14.75
CA GLU A 146 18.00 12.57 15.18
C GLU A 146 17.43 12.28 16.58
N ALA A 147 17.42 13.27 17.47
CA ALA A 147 16.89 13.11 18.81
C ALA A 147 15.36 12.92 18.80
N LEU A 148 14.67 13.62 17.90
CA LEU A 148 13.24 13.48 17.69
C LEU A 148 12.90 12.16 17.00
N MET A 149 13.73 11.71 16.06
CA MET A 149 13.55 10.44 15.35
C MET A 149 13.82 9.21 16.23
N ALA A 150 14.54 9.35 17.34
CA ALA A 150 14.87 8.27 18.26
C ALA A 150 13.81 8.02 19.36
N LYS A 151 12.74 8.84 19.43
CA LYS A 151 11.61 8.71 20.36
C LYS A 151 10.55 7.73 19.85
#